data_b443ccedc145cc902f25064077bfa37d
#
_entry.id   b443ccedc145cc902f25064077bfa37d
#
_cell.length_a   1.000
_cell.length_b   1.000
_cell.length_c   1.000
_cell.angle_alpha   90.00
_cell.angle_beta   90.00
_cell.angle_gamma   90.00
#
_symmetry.space_group_name_H-M   'P 1'
#
loop_
_entity.id
_entity.type
_entity.pdbx_description
1 polymer ?
#
loop_
_entity_poly.entity_id
_entity_poly.type
_entity_poly.pdbx_seq_one_letter_code
_entity_poly.pdbx_strand_id
1 'polypeptide(L)'
;LDTFNWIVNAIVIAGVAYLAFAMALAGWIAGLRRGEAVTLLPARGDGAGTLAAQLGLVLASLVICAVLFYLLWIPLPLAVPPAAAPALAAGGLVIFVAGTLFIVWARRTLGRMWGISTSRQVKLLPDHQLIAGGPYALIRHPMYFGWWTALLGALVIYRTWILVFLLAMSLVVFYRRAR
;
A
#
# COMPACT_ATOMS: atom_id res chain seq x y z
N LEU A 1 27.70 -7.10 -0.39
CA LEU A 1 26.29 -7.21 0.02
C LEU A 1 25.98 -8.68 0.17
N ASP A 2 25.69 -9.12 1.42
CA ASP A 2 25.39 -10.51 1.72
C ASP A 2 24.18 -11.00 0.94
N THR A 3 24.22 -12.24 0.47
CA THR A 3 23.10 -12.93 -0.18
C THR A 3 21.79 -12.78 0.62
N PHE A 4 21.91 -12.79 1.95
CA PHE A 4 20.77 -12.56 2.85
C PHE A 4 20.10 -11.20 2.63
N ASN A 5 20.86 -10.10 2.56
CA ASN A 5 20.32 -8.75 2.33
C ASN A 5 19.67 -8.65 0.94
N TRP A 6 20.23 -9.32 -0.05
CA TRP A 6 19.62 -9.41 -1.37
C TRP A 6 18.26 -10.09 -1.34
N ILE A 7 18.13 -11.21 -0.64
CA ILE A 7 16.87 -11.94 -0.48
C ILE A 7 15.83 -11.08 0.24
N VAL A 8 16.21 -10.43 1.34
CA VAL A 8 15.33 -9.53 2.10
C VAL A 8 14.79 -8.42 1.20
N ASN A 9 15.68 -7.73 0.47
CA ASN A 9 15.28 -6.65 -0.43
C ASN A 9 14.39 -7.14 -1.57
N ALA A 10 14.69 -8.29 -2.17
CA ALA A 10 13.88 -8.87 -3.24
C ALA A 10 12.46 -9.18 -2.75
N ILE A 11 12.29 -9.76 -1.55
CA ILE A 11 10.98 -10.07 -0.99
C ILE A 11 10.20 -8.78 -0.69
N VAL A 12 10.85 -7.76 -0.11
CA VAL A 12 10.20 -6.47 0.17
C VAL A 12 9.76 -5.79 -1.12
N ILE A 13 10.64 -5.71 -2.12
CA ILE A 13 10.32 -5.12 -3.42
C ILE A 13 9.17 -5.88 -4.10
N ALA A 14 9.22 -7.21 -4.13
CA ALA A 14 8.16 -8.03 -4.68
C ALA A 14 6.82 -7.84 -3.95
N GLY A 15 6.84 -7.74 -2.62
CA GLY A 15 5.66 -7.48 -1.80
C GLY A 15 5.06 -6.11 -2.09
N VAL A 16 5.86 -5.06 -2.14
CA VAL A 16 5.42 -3.70 -2.48
C VAL A 16 4.87 -3.64 -3.90
N ALA A 17 5.57 -4.22 -4.88
CA ALA A 17 5.12 -4.27 -6.28
C ALA A 17 3.79 -5.02 -6.41
N TYR A 18 3.65 -6.17 -5.72
CA TYR A 18 2.40 -6.92 -5.70
C TYR A 18 1.25 -6.11 -5.09
N LEU A 19 1.47 -5.44 -3.95
CA LEU A 19 0.44 -4.60 -3.33
C LEU A 19 0.06 -3.43 -4.23
N ALA A 20 1.02 -2.76 -4.85
CA ALA A 20 0.76 -1.68 -5.81
C ALA A 20 -0.07 -2.19 -6.99
N PHE A 21 0.29 -3.34 -7.57
CA PHE A 21 -0.48 -3.98 -8.64
C PHE A 21 -1.89 -4.36 -8.18
N ALA A 22 -2.02 -5.09 -7.06
CA ALA A 22 -3.30 -5.57 -6.56
C ALA A 22 -4.25 -4.45 -6.15
N MET A 23 -3.71 -3.33 -5.63
CA MET A 23 -4.50 -2.20 -5.14
C MET A 23 -4.86 -1.20 -6.23
N ALA A 24 -3.95 -0.92 -7.17
CA ALA A 24 -4.15 0.12 -8.18
C ALA A 24 -4.53 -0.45 -9.56
N LEU A 25 -3.78 -1.43 -10.06
CA LEU A 25 -3.90 -1.87 -11.46
C LEU A 25 -4.95 -2.95 -11.69
N ALA A 26 -5.12 -3.90 -10.77
CA ALA A 26 -6.02 -5.02 -10.99
C ALA A 26 -7.48 -4.59 -11.19
N GLY A 27 -7.95 -3.62 -10.41
CA GLY A 27 -9.30 -3.08 -10.56
C GLY A 27 -9.47 -2.26 -11.84
N TRP A 28 -8.43 -1.53 -12.21
CA TRP A 28 -8.39 -0.72 -13.42
C TRP A 28 -8.44 -1.59 -14.69
N ILE A 29 -7.62 -2.64 -14.74
CA ILE A 29 -7.64 -3.63 -15.82
C ILE A 29 -9.01 -4.32 -15.90
N ALA A 30 -9.61 -4.66 -14.77
CA ALA A 30 -10.93 -5.26 -14.75
C ALA A 30 -12.02 -4.31 -15.27
N GLY A 31 -11.96 -3.01 -14.96
CA GLY A 31 -12.84 -1.99 -15.49
C GLY A 31 -12.71 -1.85 -17.01
N LEU A 32 -11.48 -1.73 -17.52
CA LEU A 32 -11.21 -1.67 -18.97
C LEU A 32 -11.74 -2.90 -19.71
N ARG A 33 -11.57 -4.10 -19.15
CA ARG A 33 -12.10 -5.34 -19.76
C ARG A 33 -13.61 -5.39 -19.81
N ARG A 34 -14.31 -4.66 -18.94
CA ARG A 34 -15.78 -4.54 -18.95
C ARG A 34 -16.29 -3.40 -19.83
N GLY A 35 -15.41 -2.66 -20.50
CA GLY A 35 -15.77 -1.48 -21.29
C GLY A 35 -16.25 -0.29 -20.45
N GLU A 36 -15.94 -0.29 -19.14
CA GLU A 36 -16.29 0.81 -18.25
C GLU A 36 -15.31 1.99 -18.47
N ALA A 37 -15.83 3.22 -18.45
CA ALA A 37 -14.98 4.42 -18.47
C ALA A 37 -14.17 4.45 -17.18
N VAL A 38 -12.88 4.14 -17.29
CA VAL A 38 -11.96 4.11 -16.15
C VAL A 38 -11.20 5.43 -16.10
N THR A 39 -11.35 6.17 -15.01
CA THR A 39 -10.56 7.35 -14.72
C THR A 39 -9.46 7.00 -13.71
N LEU A 40 -8.21 7.35 -14.03
CA LEU A 40 -7.06 7.15 -13.13
C LEU A 40 -7.10 8.12 -11.94
N LEU A 41 -7.69 9.29 -12.16
CA LEU A 41 -7.83 10.34 -11.16
C LEU A 41 -9.30 10.63 -10.92
N PRO A 42 -9.69 10.97 -9.67
CA PRO A 42 -11.07 11.36 -9.39
C PRO A 42 -11.45 12.56 -10.26
N ALA A 43 -12.42 12.37 -11.15
CA ALA A 43 -12.94 13.42 -12.00
C ALA A 43 -13.65 14.46 -11.11
N ARG A 44 -13.14 15.69 -11.11
CA ARG A 44 -13.82 16.86 -10.59
C ARG A 44 -14.41 17.60 -11.81
N GLY A 45 -15.68 17.36 -12.10
CA GLY A 45 -16.39 18.02 -13.21
C GLY A 45 -16.07 17.42 -14.60
N ASP A 46 -16.63 18.02 -15.65
CA ASP A 46 -16.54 17.58 -17.07
C ASP A 46 -15.15 17.69 -17.71
N GLY A 47 -14.13 17.97 -16.93
CA GLY A 47 -12.74 18.18 -17.36
C GLY A 47 -11.78 17.05 -16.99
N ALA A 48 -12.21 15.79 -17.00
CA ALA A 48 -11.26 14.68 -16.97
C ALA A 48 -10.37 14.79 -18.22
N GLY A 49 -9.15 15.31 -18.08
CA GLY A 49 -8.19 15.42 -19.16
C GLY A 49 -8.00 14.10 -19.90
N THR A 50 -7.45 14.15 -21.08
CA THR A 50 -7.20 12.95 -21.89
C THR A 50 -6.48 11.89 -21.06
N LEU A 51 -6.68 10.60 -21.37
CA LEU A 51 -6.01 9.48 -20.70
C LEU A 51 -4.49 9.71 -20.64
N ALA A 52 -3.90 10.30 -21.71
CA ALA A 52 -2.49 10.65 -21.75
C ALA A 52 -2.10 11.67 -20.67
N ALA A 53 -2.91 12.70 -20.43
CA ALA A 53 -2.65 13.68 -19.37
C ALA A 53 -2.75 13.04 -17.97
N GLN A 54 -3.72 12.17 -17.75
CA GLN A 54 -3.87 11.42 -16.49
C GLN A 54 -2.67 10.48 -16.25
N LEU A 55 -2.24 9.75 -17.27
CA LEU A 55 -1.03 8.92 -17.21
C LEU A 55 0.21 9.75 -16.92
N GLY A 56 0.36 10.90 -17.59
CA GLY A 56 1.46 11.84 -17.34
C GLY A 56 1.52 12.31 -15.90
N LEU A 57 0.37 12.68 -15.31
CA LEU A 57 0.29 13.10 -13.90
C LEU A 57 0.64 11.95 -12.94
N VAL A 58 0.16 10.74 -13.21
CA VAL A 58 0.49 9.56 -12.40
C VAL A 58 1.98 9.25 -12.47
N LEU A 59 2.57 9.25 -13.67
CA LEU A 59 4.01 9.03 -13.84
C LEU A 59 4.83 10.12 -13.16
N ALA A 60 4.47 11.38 -13.35
CA ALA A 60 5.14 12.51 -12.69
C ALA A 60 5.06 12.36 -11.16
N SER A 61 3.90 12.03 -10.62
CA SER A 61 3.74 11.81 -9.17
C SER A 61 4.60 10.64 -8.66
N LEU A 62 4.69 9.55 -9.41
CA LEU A 62 5.55 8.40 -9.06
C LEU A 62 7.03 8.78 -9.07
N VAL A 63 7.48 9.55 -10.08
CA VAL A 63 8.86 10.05 -10.14
C VAL A 63 9.15 10.97 -8.96
N ILE A 64 8.27 11.93 -8.69
CA ILE A 64 8.42 12.86 -7.55
C ILE A 64 8.48 12.07 -6.24
N CYS A 65 7.57 11.11 -6.03
CA CYS A 65 7.59 10.26 -4.84
C CYS A 65 8.89 9.45 -4.73
N ALA A 66 9.39 8.88 -5.82
CA ALA A 66 10.64 8.13 -5.83
C ALA A 66 11.85 9.02 -5.51
N VAL A 67 11.91 10.22 -6.08
CA VAL A 67 12.97 11.20 -5.78
C VAL A 67 12.91 11.64 -4.32
N LEU A 68 11.73 11.99 -3.82
CA LEU A 68 11.55 12.36 -2.41
C LEU A 68 11.92 11.22 -1.48
N PHE A 69 11.52 9.98 -1.82
CA PHE A 69 11.88 8.80 -1.05
C PHE A 69 13.38 8.58 -1.02
N TYR A 70 14.06 8.76 -2.14
CA TYR A 70 15.52 8.68 -2.24
C TYR A 70 16.21 9.78 -1.42
N LEU A 71 15.79 11.04 -1.57
CA LEU A 71 16.38 12.18 -0.87
C LEU A 71 16.14 12.13 0.66
N LEU A 72 14.99 11.60 1.08
CA LEU A 72 14.60 11.47 2.49
C LEU A 72 15.00 10.12 3.11
N TRP A 73 15.79 9.31 2.39
CA TRP A 73 16.31 8.05 2.89
C TRP A 73 17.45 8.28 3.89
N ILE A 74 17.11 8.91 5.02
CA ILE A 74 18.05 9.23 6.09
C ILE A 74 17.97 8.12 7.14
N PRO A 75 19.09 7.42 7.45
CA PRO A 75 19.09 6.40 8.48
C PRO A 75 18.78 6.98 9.87
N LEU A 76 18.10 6.20 10.69
CA LEU A 76 17.90 6.53 12.09
C LEU A 76 19.24 6.44 12.84
N PRO A 77 19.48 7.30 13.82
CA PRO A 77 20.71 7.26 14.64
C PRO A 77 20.67 6.12 15.66
N LEU A 78 20.40 4.89 15.18
CA LEU A 78 20.33 3.68 16.00
C LEU A 78 21.58 2.85 15.79
N ALA A 79 22.41 2.78 16.81
CA ALA A 79 23.58 1.89 16.83
C ALA A 79 23.10 0.43 16.99
N VAL A 80 23.03 -0.31 15.90
CA VAL A 80 22.74 -1.74 15.93
C VAL A 80 24.04 -2.52 15.82
N PRO A 81 24.34 -3.38 16.79
CA PRO A 81 25.50 -4.26 16.69
C PRO A 81 25.47 -5.09 15.41
N PRO A 82 26.58 -5.25 14.68
CA PRO A 82 26.61 -6.03 13.43
C PRO A 82 26.05 -7.45 13.59
N ALA A 83 26.28 -8.08 14.74
CA ALA A 83 25.78 -9.41 15.05
C ALA A 83 24.24 -9.48 15.17
N ALA A 84 23.59 -8.37 15.57
CA ALA A 84 22.14 -8.31 15.73
C ALA A 84 21.39 -7.90 14.44
N ALA A 85 22.10 -7.30 13.47
CA ALA A 85 21.50 -6.77 12.27
C ALA A 85 20.75 -7.82 11.43
N PRO A 86 21.26 -9.05 11.21
CA PRO A 86 20.54 -10.11 10.48
C PRO A 86 19.27 -10.56 11.20
N ALA A 87 19.32 -10.69 12.52
CA ALA A 87 18.16 -11.10 13.31
C ALA A 87 17.04 -10.04 13.25
N LEU A 88 17.39 -8.76 13.36
CA LEU A 88 16.44 -7.67 13.20
C LEU A 88 15.83 -7.63 11.79
N ALA A 89 16.66 -7.82 10.75
CA ALA A 89 16.17 -7.86 9.38
C ALA A 89 15.24 -9.06 9.15
N ALA A 90 15.56 -10.23 9.69
CA ALA A 90 14.69 -11.41 9.62
C ALA A 90 13.36 -11.17 10.37
N GLY A 91 13.39 -10.64 11.58
CA GLY A 91 12.19 -10.30 12.35
C GLY A 91 11.33 -9.26 11.63
N GLY A 92 11.96 -8.20 11.09
CA GLY A 92 11.28 -7.19 10.29
C GLY A 92 10.65 -7.78 9.03
N LEU A 93 11.33 -8.72 8.36
CA LEU A 93 10.80 -9.41 7.20
C LEU A 93 9.56 -10.25 7.53
N VAL A 94 9.58 -10.97 8.64
CA VAL A 94 8.42 -11.73 9.10
C VAL A 94 7.22 -10.80 9.34
N ILE A 95 7.43 -9.67 10.02
CA ILE A 95 6.38 -8.67 10.27
C ILE A 95 5.87 -8.08 8.94
N PHE A 96 6.76 -7.75 8.00
CA PHE A 96 6.40 -7.22 6.68
C PHE A 96 5.54 -8.20 5.89
N VAL A 97 5.98 -9.46 5.82
CA VAL A 97 5.25 -10.53 5.10
C VAL A 97 3.90 -10.78 5.75
N ALA A 98 3.83 -10.86 7.08
CA ALA A 98 2.57 -11.04 7.81
C ALA A 98 1.58 -9.89 7.50
N GLY A 99 2.02 -8.64 7.53
CA GLY A 99 1.21 -7.48 7.15
C GLY A 99 0.73 -7.55 5.71
N THR A 100 1.62 -7.89 4.79
CA THR A 100 1.31 -8.05 3.36
C THR A 100 0.26 -9.15 3.13
N LEU A 101 0.44 -10.32 3.73
CA LEU A 101 -0.52 -11.43 3.65
C LEU A 101 -1.86 -11.06 4.25
N PHE A 102 -1.87 -10.30 5.33
CA PHE A 102 -3.09 -9.82 5.97
C PHE A 102 -3.87 -8.84 5.06
N ILE A 103 -3.17 -7.93 4.36
CA ILE A 103 -3.79 -7.06 3.34
C ILE A 103 -4.40 -7.90 2.21
N VAL A 104 -3.65 -8.89 1.71
CA VAL A 104 -4.11 -9.79 0.64
C VAL A 104 -5.36 -10.55 1.07
N TRP A 105 -5.36 -11.07 2.29
CA TRP A 105 -6.52 -11.76 2.86
C TRP A 105 -7.73 -10.83 2.96
N ALA A 106 -7.56 -9.65 3.54
CA ALA A 106 -8.62 -8.64 3.63
C ALA A 106 -9.17 -8.25 2.25
N ARG A 107 -8.27 -8.04 1.27
CA ARG A 107 -8.65 -7.71 -0.11
C ARG A 107 -9.43 -8.83 -0.79
N ARG A 108 -9.00 -10.09 -0.62
CA ARG A 108 -9.68 -11.26 -1.18
C ARG A 108 -11.06 -11.47 -0.56
N THR A 109 -11.20 -11.23 0.75
CA THR A 109 -12.50 -11.32 1.44
C THR A 109 -13.51 -10.30 0.90
N LEU A 110 -13.08 -9.09 0.55
CA LEU A 110 -13.97 -8.11 -0.10
C LEU A 110 -14.37 -8.52 -1.52
N GLY A 111 -13.53 -9.26 -2.23
CA GLY A 111 -13.82 -9.75 -3.57
C GLY A 111 -14.32 -8.63 -4.50
N ARG A 112 -15.52 -8.81 -5.06
CA ARG A 112 -16.17 -7.85 -5.97
C ARG A 112 -16.65 -6.58 -5.27
N MET A 113 -16.83 -6.61 -3.94
CA MET A 113 -17.23 -5.44 -3.13
C MET A 113 -16.08 -4.44 -2.95
N TRP A 114 -14.86 -4.78 -3.37
CA TRP A 114 -13.76 -3.84 -3.46
C TRP A 114 -14.05 -2.83 -4.57
N GLY A 115 -14.63 -1.68 -4.21
CA GLY A 115 -14.71 -0.52 -5.09
C GLY A 115 -13.42 0.28 -5.00
N ILE A 116 -12.73 0.51 -6.11
CA ILE A 116 -11.69 1.54 -6.15
C ILE A 116 -12.40 2.88 -6.13
N SER A 117 -12.85 3.28 -4.97
CA SER A 117 -13.36 4.62 -4.77
C SER A 117 -12.21 5.50 -4.30
N THR A 118 -11.49 6.07 -5.23
CA THR A 118 -10.60 7.20 -4.98
C THR A 118 -11.38 8.51 -4.88
N SER A 119 -12.65 8.53 -5.30
CA SER A 119 -13.54 9.68 -5.21
C SER A 119 -14.49 9.57 -4.00
N ARG A 120 -14.92 10.73 -3.47
CA ARG A 120 -15.92 10.82 -2.40
C ARG A 120 -17.31 10.27 -2.82
N GLN A 121 -17.52 9.97 -4.08
CA GLN A 121 -18.73 9.37 -4.62
C GLN A 121 -18.50 7.87 -4.79
N VAL A 122 -18.74 7.11 -3.74
CA VAL A 122 -18.80 5.66 -3.81
C VAL A 122 -20.08 5.31 -4.58
N LYS A 123 -19.97 4.90 -5.83
CA LYS A 123 -21.07 4.16 -6.46
C LYS A 123 -21.14 2.80 -5.78
N LEU A 124 -22.04 2.67 -4.84
CA LEU A 124 -22.40 1.36 -4.29
C LEU A 124 -22.90 0.50 -5.45
N LEU A 125 -22.39 -0.71 -5.56
CA LEU A 125 -22.96 -1.69 -6.48
C LEU A 125 -24.42 -1.92 -6.06
N PRO A 126 -25.35 -2.17 -7.02
CA PRO A 126 -26.75 -2.45 -6.72
C PRO A 126 -26.94 -3.57 -5.67
N ASP A 127 -26.03 -4.55 -5.66
CA ASP A 127 -26.01 -5.70 -4.75
C ASP A 127 -25.01 -5.53 -3.61
N HIS A 128 -24.78 -4.28 -3.14
CA HIS A 128 -23.81 -4.05 -2.08
C HIS A 128 -24.18 -4.77 -0.80
N GLN A 129 -23.32 -5.67 -0.34
CA GLN A 129 -23.49 -6.40 0.92
C GLN A 129 -22.39 -6.04 1.91
N LEU A 130 -22.78 -5.92 3.17
CA LEU A 130 -21.82 -5.72 4.25
C LEU A 130 -21.01 -7.00 4.47
N ILE A 131 -19.69 -6.93 4.22
CA ILE A 131 -18.79 -8.05 4.46
C ILE A 131 -18.33 -8.01 5.92
N ALA A 132 -18.80 -8.98 6.71
CA ALA A 132 -18.45 -9.15 8.12
C ALA A 132 -17.63 -10.43 8.39
N GLY A 133 -17.24 -11.18 7.36
CA GLY A 133 -16.47 -12.42 7.47
C GLY A 133 -14.96 -12.22 7.38
N GLY A 134 -14.20 -13.28 7.67
CA GLY A 134 -12.74 -13.27 7.61
C GLY A 134 -12.11 -12.22 8.51
N PRO A 135 -11.12 -11.44 8.05
CA PRO A 135 -10.47 -10.41 8.87
C PRO A 135 -11.41 -9.28 9.30
N TYR A 136 -12.54 -9.08 8.59
CA TYR A 136 -13.56 -8.08 8.93
C TYR A 136 -14.41 -8.48 10.14
N ALA A 137 -14.41 -9.75 10.52
CA ALA A 137 -15.02 -10.21 11.77
C ALA A 137 -14.18 -9.83 12.99
N LEU A 138 -12.87 -9.63 12.82
CA LEU A 138 -11.92 -9.34 13.90
C LEU A 138 -11.66 -7.83 14.04
N ILE A 139 -11.51 -7.13 12.93
CA ILE A 139 -11.07 -5.73 12.87
C ILE A 139 -11.92 -4.99 11.84
N ARG A 140 -12.47 -3.81 12.20
CA ARG A 140 -13.28 -3.00 11.27
C ARG A 140 -12.52 -2.53 10.02
N HIS A 141 -11.22 -2.29 10.15
CA HIS A 141 -10.35 -1.79 9.08
C HIS A 141 -9.11 -2.67 8.90
N PRO A 142 -9.28 -3.94 8.50
CA PRO A 142 -8.18 -4.91 8.47
C PRO A 142 -7.08 -4.53 7.48
N MET A 143 -7.43 -3.85 6.38
CA MET A 143 -6.44 -3.39 5.42
C MET A 143 -5.52 -2.30 6.00
N TYR A 144 -6.04 -1.39 6.82
CA TYR A 144 -5.22 -0.38 7.49
C TYR A 144 -4.27 -1.01 8.50
N PHE A 145 -4.76 -1.98 9.25
CA PHE A 145 -3.92 -2.76 10.17
C PHE A 145 -2.80 -3.49 9.43
N GLY A 146 -3.11 -4.15 8.32
CA GLY A 146 -2.10 -4.84 7.50
C GLY A 146 -1.04 -3.88 6.93
N TRP A 147 -1.45 -2.70 6.42
CA TRP A 147 -0.52 -1.67 5.97
C TRP A 147 0.40 -1.19 7.08
N TRP A 148 -0.14 -0.96 8.26
CA TRP A 148 0.63 -0.57 9.43
C TRP A 148 1.65 -1.63 9.82
N THR A 149 1.24 -2.87 9.86
CA THR A 149 2.10 -4.01 10.17
C THR A 149 3.22 -4.13 9.13
N ALA A 150 2.91 -4.01 7.85
CA ALA A 150 3.92 -4.06 6.78
C ALA A 150 4.91 -2.88 6.87
N LEU A 151 4.43 -1.65 7.09
CA LEU A 151 5.29 -0.49 7.28
C LEU A 151 6.19 -0.62 8.52
N LEU A 152 5.66 -1.18 9.62
CA LEU A 152 6.46 -1.46 10.81
C LEU A 152 7.56 -2.48 10.52
N GLY A 153 7.25 -3.55 9.79
CA GLY A 153 8.25 -4.52 9.35
C GLY A 153 9.35 -3.88 8.49
N ALA A 154 8.97 -3.04 7.52
CA ALA A 154 9.92 -2.28 6.71
C ALA A 154 10.77 -1.34 7.57
N LEU A 155 10.18 -0.66 8.57
CA LEU A 155 10.93 0.21 9.49
C LEU A 155 11.98 -0.58 10.30
N VAL A 156 11.66 -1.77 10.76
CA VAL A 156 12.61 -2.63 11.48
C VAL A 156 13.76 -3.07 10.56
N ILE A 157 13.48 -3.34 9.27
CA ILE A 157 14.50 -3.71 8.28
C ILE A 157 15.42 -2.52 7.97
N TYR A 158 14.84 -1.39 7.55
CA TYR A 158 15.58 -0.29 6.92
C TYR A 158 15.97 0.83 7.88
N ARG A 159 15.28 1.00 8.99
CA ARG A 159 15.56 1.98 10.06
C ARG A 159 15.83 3.39 9.52
N THR A 160 14.86 3.93 8.73
CA THR A 160 14.97 5.25 8.11
C THR A 160 13.87 6.19 8.58
N TRP A 161 14.16 7.50 8.63
CA TRP A 161 13.20 8.53 9.03
C TRP A 161 11.98 8.59 8.11
N ILE A 162 12.13 8.29 6.81
CA ILE A 162 11.00 8.28 5.89
C ILE A 162 9.94 7.25 6.30
N LEU A 163 10.34 6.08 6.80
CA LEU A 163 9.39 5.06 7.25
C LEU A 163 8.69 5.46 8.56
N VAL A 164 9.38 6.16 9.45
CA VAL A 164 8.75 6.76 10.65
C VAL A 164 7.69 7.77 10.21
N PHE A 165 8.04 8.66 9.29
CA PHE A 165 7.12 9.65 8.76
C PHE A 165 5.90 9.01 8.07
N LEU A 166 6.11 7.99 7.23
CA LEU A 166 5.02 7.27 6.57
C LEU A 166 4.10 6.56 7.57
N LEU A 167 4.66 5.97 8.63
CA LEU A 167 3.88 5.38 9.72
C LEU A 167 3.01 6.43 10.42
N ALA A 168 3.59 7.57 10.79
CA ALA A 168 2.87 8.65 11.47
C ALA A 168 1.78 9.24 10.57
N MET A 169 2.10 9.53 9.29
CA MET A 169 1.14 10.04 8.32
C MET A 169 0.00 9.05 8.07
N SER A 170 0.30 7.77 7.93
CA SER A 170 -0.73 6.75 7.73
C SER A 170 -1.67 6.64 8.92
N LEU A 171 -1.17 6.81 10.15
CA LEU A 171 -2.00 6.84 11.36
C LEU A 171 -3.02 7.97 11.30
N VAL A 172 -2.57 9.18 10.98
CA VAL A 172 -3.46 10.36 10.86
C VAL A 172 -4.51 10.15 9.77
N VAL A 173 -4.09 9.65 8.60
CA VAL A 173 -5.00 9.42 7.47
C VAL A 173 -6.03 8.34 7.81
N PHE A 174 -5.60 7.22 8.38
CA PHE A 174 -6.49 6.12 8.73
C PHE A 174 -7.45 6.48 9.86
N TYR A 175 -6.96 7.21 10.87
CA TYR A 175 -7.81 7.72 11.95
C TYR A 175 -8.92 8.65 11.43
N ARG A 176 -8.58 9.58 10.50
CA ARG A 176 -9.56 10.48 9.88
C ARG A 176 -10.59 9.75 9.00
N ARG A 177 -10.21 8.62 8.42
CA ARG A 177 -11.11 7.81 7.57
C ARG A 177 -11.94 6.81 8.37
N ALA A 178 -11.51 6.45 9.57
CA ALA A 178 -12.21 5.51 10.43
C ALA A 178 -13.30 6.17 11.29
N ARG A 179 -13.26 7.52 11.41
CA ARG A 179 -14.34 8.36 11.99
C ARG A 179 -15.38 8.73 10.95
#